data_36d86af63ff6e1a7dfa417495acbff21
#
_entry.id   36d86af63ff6e1a7dfa417495acbff21
#
_cell.length_a   1.000
_cell.length_b   1.000
_cell.length_c   1.000
_cell.angle_alpha   90.00
_cell.angle_beta   90.00
_cell.angle_gamma   90.00
#
_symmetry.space_group_name_H-M   'P 1'
#
loop_
_entity.id
_entity.type
_entity.pdbx_description
1 polymer ?
#
loop_
_entity_poly.entity_id
_entity_poly.type
_entity_poly.pdbx_seq_one_letter_code
_entity_poly.pdbx_strand_id
1 'polypeptide(L)' 'MKLHTAGEDYLEAVLILQKKLGMVRSVDVARYMEVSKPSVCYAVGTLREGGFLTTDENHYLH' A
#
# COMPACT_ATOMS: atom_id res chain seq x y z
N MET A 1 7.45 -15.68 4.70
CA MET A 1 7.09 -14.78 5.80
C MET A 1 5.58 -14.70 5.96
N LYS A 2 5.15 -14.79 7.17
CA LYS A 2 3.73 -14.63 7.43
C LYS A 2 3.40 -13.15 7.56
N LEU A 3 2.45 -12.68 6.75
CA LEU A 3 2.02 -11.29 6.86
C LEU A 3 1.23 -11.07 8.13
N HIS A 4 1.50 -9.97 8.79
CA HIS A 4 0.69 -9.54 9.90
C HIS A 4 -0.65 -9.03 9.37
N THR A 5 -1.65 -9.03 10.24
CA THR A 5 -2.95 -8.47 9.88
C THR A 5 -2.80 -7.08 9.27
N ALA A 6 -1.93 -6.25 9.83
CA ALA A 6 -1.71 -4.91 9.29
C ALA A 6 -1.19 -4.94 7.85
N GLY A 7 -0.26 -5.85 7.55
CA GLY A 7 0.27 -5.98 6.19
C GLY A 7 -0.79 -6.42 5.21
N GLU A 8 -1.63 -7.36 5.63
CA GLU A 8 -2.73 -7.85 4.80
C GLU A 8 -3.74 -6.72 4.56
N ASP A 9 -4.03 -5.92 5.57
CA ASP A 9 -4.95 -4.80 5.45
C ASP A 9 -4.43 -3.77 4.45
N TYR A 10 -3.14 -3.47 4.49
CA TYR A 10 -2.55 -2.53 3.53
C TYR A 10 -2.62 -3.06 2.10
N LEU A 11 -2.30 -4.34 1.89
CA LEU A 11 -2.39 -4.94 0.56
C LEU A 11 -3.82 -4.93 0.06
N GLU A 12 -4.77 -5.27 0.91
CA GLU A 12 -6.17 -5.26 0.55
C GLU A 12 -6.63 -3.85 0.16
N ALA A 13 -6.20 -2.84 0.91
CA ALA A 13 -6.52 -1.46 0.60
C ALA A 13 -5.99 -1.06 -0.77
N VAL A 14 -4.75 -1.44 -1.08
CA VAL A 14 -4.16 -1.16 -2.38
C VAL A 14 -4.98 -1.80 -3.49
N LEU A 15 -5.35 -3.06 -3.33
CA LEU A 15 -6.13 -3.77 -4.35
C LEU A 15 -7.50 -3.15 -4.55
N ILE A 16 -8.18 -2.79 -3.46
CA ILE A 16 -9.49 -2.16 -3.53
C ILE A 16 -9.39 -0.81 -4.26
N LEU A 17 -8.38 -0.02 -3.89
CA LEU A 17 -8.20 1.30 -4.48
C LEU A 17 -7.80 1.22 -5.95
N GLN A 18 -7.02 0.22 -6.33
CA GLN A 18 -6.68 0.00 -7.74
C GLN A 18 -7.93 -0.22 -8.58
N LYS A 19 -8.89 -0.97 -8.06
CA LYS A 19 -10.13 -1.21 -8.76
C LYS A 19 -10.97 0.05 -8.88
N LYS A 20 -10.93 0.92 -7.86
CA LYS A 20 -11.74 2.14 -7.85
C LYS A 20 -11.08 3.28 -8.64
N LEU A 21 -9.78 3.47 -8.46
CA LEU A 21 -9.07 4.64 -8.97
C LEU A 21 -8.19 4.33 -10.16
N GLY A 22 -7.84 3.07 -10.36
CA GLY A 22 -6.91 2.66 -11.40
C GLY A 22 -5.46 2.83 -10.98
N MET A 23 -5.09 4.00 -10.47
CA MET A 23 -3.73 4.30 -10.04
C MET A 23 -3.75 4.71 -8.58
N VAL A 24 -2.85 4.12 -7.79
CA VAL A 24 -2.86 4.30 -6.32
C VAL A 24 -1.49 4.73 -5.84
N ARG A 25 -1.47 5.75 -4.99
CA ARG A 25 -0.28 6.20 -4.29
C ARG A 25 -0.46 6.01 -2.79
N SER A 26 0.65 6.14 -2.04
CA SER A 26 0.61 6.00 -0.59
C SER A 26 -0.39 6.94 0.07
N VAL A 27 -0.54 8.17 -0.46
CA VAL A 27 -1.48 9.13 0.11
C VAL A 27 -2.92 8.64 -0.02
N ASP A 28 -3.24 7.92 -1.09
CA ASP A 28 -4.58 7.37 -1.27
C ASP A 28 -4.86 6.29 -0.22
N VAL A 29 -3.85 5.45 0.04
CA VAL A 29 -3.97 4.40 1.05
C VAL A 29 -4.12 5.01 2.44
N ALA A 30 -3.32 6.04 2.73
CA ALA A 30 -3.40 6.72 4.04
C ALA A 30 -4.80 7.27 4.27
N ARG A 31 -5.37 7.90 3.25
CA ARG A 31 -6.71 8.49 3.34
C ARG A 31 -7.78 7.41 3.50
N TYR A 32 -7.67 6.34 2.73
CA TYR A 32 -8.63 5.25 2.77
C TYR A 32 -8.64 4.55 4.13
N MET A 33 -7.46 4.31 4.69
CA MET A 33 -7.34 3.59 5.95
C MET A 33 -7.36 4.50 7.17
N GLU A 34 -7.37 5.81 6.97
CA GLU A 34 -7.37 6.80 8.04
C GLU A 34 -6.16 6.63 8.96
N VAL A 35 -4.99 6.46 8.34
CA VAL A 35 -3.73 6.34 9.07
C VAL A 35 -2.76 7.40 8.58
N SER A 36 -1.66 7.60 9.31
CA SER A 36 -0.68 8.61 8.93
C SER A 36 0.11 8.17 7.70
N LYS A 37 0.55 9.15 6.92
CA LYS A 37 1.36 8.86 5.74
C LYS A 37 2.67 8.13 6.09
N PRO A 38 3.40 8.51 7.15
CA PRO A 38 4.59 7.75 7.53
C PRO A 38 4.31 6.28 7.80
N SER A 39 3.16 5.97 8.41
CA SER A 39 2.76 4.57 8.66
C SER A 39 2.59 3.82 7.36
N VAL A 40 1.94 4.44 6.37
CA VAL A 40 1.76 3.83 5.06
C VAL A 40 3.10 3.63 4.36
N CYS A 41 3.96 4.64 4.39
CA CYS A 41 5.26 4.56 3.75
C CYS A 41 6.09 3.41 4.33
N TYR A 42 6.04 3.24 5.64
CA TYR A 42 6.74 2.13 6.29
C TYR A 42 6.18 0.78 5.83
N ALA A 43 4.86 0.66 5.83
CA ALA A 43 4.19 -0.57 5.42
C ALA A 43 4.47 -0.90 3.95
N VAL A 44 4.40 0.11 3.09
CA VAL A 44 4.70 -0.06 1.66
C VAL A 44 6.14 -0.53 1.46
N GLY A 45 7.08 0.08 2.20
CA GLY A 45 8.47 -0.34 2.13
C GLY A 45 8.66 -1.80 2.50
N THR A 46 8.01 -2.21 3.59
CA THR A 46 8.08 -3.60 4.06
C THR A 46 7.48 -4.56 3.03
N LEU A 47 6.32 -4.22 2.49
CA LEU A 47 5.66 -5.05 1.49
C LEU A 47 6.46 -5.15 0.20
N ARG A 48 7.11 -4.05 -0.19
CA ARG A 48 7.95 -4.03 -1.38
C ARG A 48 9.17 -4.93 -1.18
N GLU A 49 9.81 -4.87 -0.01
CA GLU A 49 10.96 -5.71 0.28
C GLU A 49 10.58 -7.19 0.29
N GLY A 50 9.36 -7.49 0.71
CA GLY A 50 8.86 -8.86 0.72
C GLY A 50 8.37 -9.34 -0.65
N GLY A 51 8.37 -8.48 -1.65
CA GLY A 51 7.93 -8.85 -2.99
C GLY A 51 6.42 -8.85 -3.18
N PHE A 52 5.68 -8.28 -2.23
CA PHE A 52 4.22 -8.26 -2.30
C PHE A 52 3.67 -7.12 -3.16
N LEU A 53 4.45 -6.08 -3.34
CA LEU A 53 4.07 -5.00 -4.24
C LEU A 53 5.33 -4.30 -4.77
N THR A 54 5.13 -3.48 -5.80
CA THR A 54 6.20 -2.68 -6.38
C THR A 54 5.74 -1.24 -6.52
N THR A 55 6.70 -0.33 -6.71
CA THR A 55 6.38 1.06 -7.00
C THR A 55 7.08 1.44 -8.29
N ASP A 56 6.45 2.31 -9.07
CA ASP A 56 7.08 2.81 -10.29
C ASP A 56 7.76 4.17 -10.01
N GLU A 57 8.32 4.77 -11.04
CA GLU A 57 9.06 6.03 -10.90
C GLU A 57 8.16 7.20 -10.49
N ASN A 58 6.85 7.07 -10.66
CA ASN A 58 5.88 8.08 -10.26
C ASN A 58 5.27 7.78 -8.90
N HIS A 59 5.80 6.76 -8.21
CA HIS A 59 5.35 6.34 -6.88
C HIS A 59 3.95 5.72 -6.85
N TYR A 60 3.49 5.22 -7.99
CA TYR A 60 2.25 4.45 -8.00
C TYR A 60 2.53 3.03 -7.51
N LEU A 61 1.56 2.48 -6.78
CA LEU A 61 1.68 1.15 -6.18
C LEU A 61 1.09 0.10 -7.11
N HIS A 62 1.83 -1.01 -7.28
CA HIS A 62 1.41 -2.09 -8.17
C HIS A 62 1.40 -3.44 -7.47
#